data_21ffb5561d74b3393f3857fd9098869b
#
_entry.id   21ffb5561d74b3393f3857fd9098869b
#
_cell.length_a   1.000
_cell.length_b   1.000
_cell.length_c   1.000
_cell.angle_alpha   90.00
_cell.angle_beta   90.00
_cell.angle_gamma   90.00
#
_symmetry.space_group_name_H-M   'P 1'
#
loop_
_entity.id
_entity.type
_entity.pdbx_description
1 polymer ?
#
loop_
_entity_poly.entity_id
_entity_poly.type
_entity_poly.pdbx_seq_one_letter_code
_entity_poly.pdbx_strand_id
1 'polypeptide(L)'
;MLDATSKTASPDHAASAAAVELLRATQVSKTFPVPDGELTVLENVSLCVHAGEVVALLGRSGSGKSTLLRILAGLIPASDGAVLASGRQLRGPNSGVAMVFQSFALLPWLTVQENAELGLYARGTDPAAAEEAALHALRMVGLEGFEGAYPRELSGGMKQRVGFARAFVMKPDVLMMDEPFSALDVLTAENLRGEISDLWERGEFPARAILLVTHNIEEAVLLSDRIIILGANPGAVRGELRVDIPRPRKSKDPRFAALVDYIYTVMTNPKAAVDQASLPAARTTFPMLPHARVGGISGLLEIIAEQGGREDLPLLADRLRLDIDDLLPTVDAAGMLGFAEVSGGDVTITPTGKEFAEADVERSWRIFREALIQHVPFVSTVLNALREKNTGIKKEFFVDILDEHFSEEEAERQFETLVSWGRYGQLFEYDAAEERLYPPEHETPRDEAGRP
;
A
#
# COMPACT_ATOMS: atom_id res chain seq x y z
N MET A 1 -35.60 43.69 -6.13
CA MET A 1 -34.41 44.31 -5.51
C MET A 1 -34.11 43.56 -4.23
N LEU A 2 -33.17 42.70 -4.30
CA LEU A 2 -32.14 42.40 -3.30
C LEU A 2 -31.41 41.12 -3.73
N ASP A 3 -30.17 41.36 -4.17
CA ASP A 3 -29.17 40.36 -4.48
C ASP A 3 -28.86 39.49 -3.26
N ALA A 4 -28.72 38.18 -3.49
CA ALA A 4 -28.07 37.27 -2.57
C ALA A 4 -27.14 36.34 -3.35
N THR A 5 -25.93 36.80 -3.57
CA THR A 5 -24.79 35.99 -4.00
C THR A 5 -24.34 35.08 -2.88
N SER A 6 -24.71 33.81 -2.96
CA SER A 6 -24.20 32.75 -2.08
C SER A 6 -22.84 32.30 -2.62
N LYS A 7 -21.76 32.73 -1.96
CA LYS A 7 -20.42 32.18 -2.06
C LYS A 7 -20.42 30.81 -1.40
N THR A 8 -20.26 29.75 -2.18
CA THR A 8 -19.87 28.43 -1.70
C THR A 8 -18.39 28.50 -1.28
N ALA A 9 -18.17 28.52 0.00
CA ALA A 9 -16.85 28.30 0.60
C ALA A 9 -16.54 26.81 0.59
N SER A 10 -15.46 26.45 -0.09
CA SER A 10 -14.80 25.13 0.08
C SER A 10 -14.35 24.99 1.53
N PRO A 11 -14.48 23.81 2.15
CA PRO A 11 -13.92 23.61 3.47
C PRO A 11 -12.39 23.47 3.36
N ASP A 12 -11.70 24.56 3.62
CA ASP A 12 -10.29 24.55 3.97
C ASP A 12 -10.08 23.65 5.18
N HIS A 13 -9.07 22.79 5.10
CA HIS A 13 -8.63 21.92 6.16
C HIS A 13 -8.41 22.69 7.45
N ALA A 14 -9.33 22.52 8.37
CA ALA A 14 -9.27 23.07 9.72
C ALA A 14 -7.97 22.58 10.42
N ALA A 15 -7.30 23.53 11.02
CA ALA A 15 -6.18 23.38 11.91
C ALA A 15 -6.33 22.17 12.84
N SER A 16 -5.28 21.34 12.92
CA SER A 16 -5.09 20.22 13.84
C SER A 16 -5.51 20.60 15.26
N ALA A 17 -6.73 20.22 15.63
CA ALA A 17 -7.07 20.03 17.04
C ALA A 17 -6.12 18.95 17.56
N ALA A 18 -5.36 19.24 18.64
CA ALA A 18 -4.38 18.31 19.19
C ALA A 18 -5.04 16.95 19.41
N ALA A 19 -4.59 15.92 18.66
CA ALA A 19 -5.18 14.59 18.70
C ALA A 19 -5.14 14.07 20.15
N VAL A 20 -6.26 13.55 20.64
CA VAL A 20 -6.39 13.10 22.03
C VAL A 20 -5.46 11.91 22.25
N GLU A 21 -4.49 12.07 23.15
CA GLU A 21 -3.58 10.99 23.53
C GLU A 21 -4.32 9.95 24.39
N LEU A 22 -4.32 8.71 23.95
CA LEU A 22 -4.96 7.59 24.64
C LEU A 22 -3.98 6.78 25.46
N LEU A 23 -2.75 6.64 24.97
CA LEU A 23 -1.72 5.82 25.61
C LEU A 23 -0.34 6.44 25.39
N ARG A 24 0.48 6.47 26.44
CA ARG A 24 1.87 6.93 26.38
C ARG A 24 2.77 6.01 27.19
N ALA A 25 3.85 5.56 26.60
CA ALA A 25 5.02 5.01 27.29
C ALA A 25 6.13 6.07 27.32
N THR A 26 6.76 6.25 28.45
CA THR A 26 7.88 7.19 28.63
C THR A 26 9.05 6.44 29.24
N GLN A 27 10.13 6.29 28.48
CA GLN A 27 11.39 5.65 28.89
C GLN A 27 11.19 4.27 29.54
N VAL A 28 10.27 3.48 29.01
CA VAL A 28 9.93 2.16 29.54
C VAL A 28 11.08 1.19 29.30
N SER A 29 11.57 0.59 30.38
CA SER A 29 12.55 -0.50 30.35
C SER A 29 11.99 -1.74 31.05
N LYS A 30 12.42 -2.93 30.61
CA LYS A 30 12.02 -4.19 31.20
C LYS A 30 13.18 -5.16 31.29
N THR A 31 13.49 -5.56 32.50
CA THR A 31 14.49 -6.57 32.83
C THR A 31 13.82 -7.74 33.52
N PHE A 32 14.25 -8.95 33.21
CA PHE A 32 13.82 -10.18 33.87
C PHE A 32 15.02 -10.86 34.55
N PRO A 33 14.84 -11.40 35.75
CA PRO A 33 15.87 -12.22 36.39
C PRO A 33 16.05 -13.52 35.62
N VAL A 34 17.29 -13.92 35.39
CA VAL A 34 17.69 -15.18 34.77
C VAL A 34 18.74 -15.85 35.68
N PRO A 35 19.01 -17.19 35.56
CA PRO A 35 19.93 -17.90 36.44
C PRO A 35 21.32 -17.25 36.52
N ASP A 36 21.81 -16.69 35.43
CA ASP A 36 23.15 -16.11 35.33
C ASP A 36 23.17 -14.58 35.41
N GLY A 37 22.11 -13.93 35.95
CA GLY A 37 22.04 -12.48 36.09
C GLY A 37 20.69 -11.87 35.72
N GLU A 38 20.70 -10.82 34.90
CA GLU A 38 19.53 -10.11 34.44
C GLU A 38 19.50 -10.03 32.92
N LEU A 39 18.33 -10.27 32.34
CA LEU A 39 18.08 -10.10 30.90
C LEU A 39 17.27 -8.83 30.67
N THR A 40 17.88 -7.81 30.07
CA THR A 40 17.17 -6.62 29.62
C THR A 40 16.50 -6.90 28.27
N VAL A 41 15.18 -6.92 28.28
CA VAL A 41 14.35 -7.19 27.09
C VAL A 41 13.97 -5.90 26.39
N LEU A 42 13.68 -4.83 27.15
CA LEU A 42 13.35 -3.49 26.62
C LEU A 42 14.22 -2.45 27.31
N GLU A 43 14.67 -1.47 26.53
CA GLU A 43 15.50 -0.38 27.04
C GLU A 43 14.99 0.97 26.52
N ASN A 44 14.60 1.86 27.43
CA ASN A 44 14.27 3.25 27.17
C ASN A 44 13.25 3.47 26.04
N VAL A 45 12.20 2.64 26.00
CA VAL A 45 11.16 2.69 24.97
C VAL A 45 10.18 3.82 25.27
N SER A 46 10.03 4.75 24.33
CA SER A 46 9.03 5.81 24.40
C SER A 46 8.16 5.78 23.13
N LEU A 47 6.83 5.81 23.33
CA LEU A 47 5.85 5.90 22.25
C LEU A 47 4.55 6.50 22.75
N CYS A 48 3.71 6.97 21.83
CA CYS A 48 2.35 7.41 22.13
C CYS A 48 1.36 6.87 21.08
N VAL A 49 0.10 6.75 21.48
CA VAL A 49 -1.04 6.36 20.60
C VAL A 49 -2.14 7.38 20.80
N HIS A 50 -2.62 7.95 19.70
CA HIS A 50 -3.66 8.97 19.68
C HIS A 50 -4.98 8.41 19.13
N ALA A 51 -6.06 9.09 19.47
CA ALA A 51 -7.36 8.76 18.88
C ALA A 51 -7.35 9.03 17.36
N GLY A 52 -7.97 8.12 16.62
CA GLY A 52 -8.10 8.22 15.17
C GLY A 52 -6.89 7.71 14.38
N GLU A 53 -5.93 7.02 15.03
CA GLU A 53 -4.77 6.46 14.32
C GLU A 53 -4.61 4.96 14.51
N VAL A 54 -3.99 4.32 13.53
CA VAL A 54 -3.45 2.97 13.58
C VAL A 54 -1.94 3.06 13.66
N VAL A 55 -1.34 2.58 14.76
CA VAL A 55 0.10 2.54 14.96
C VAL A 55 0.59 1.10 14.85
N ALA A 56 1.56 0.83 13.97
CA ALA A 56 2.24 -0.46 13.94
C ALA A 56 3.53 -0.42 14.76
N LEU A 57 3.73 -1.42 15.61
CA LEU A 57 4.99 -1.72 16.26
C LEU A 57 5.66 -2.86 15.50
N LEU A 58 6.61 -2.52 14.65
CA LEU A 58 7.31 -3.44 13.76
C LEU A 58 8.68 -3.81 14.34
N GLY A 59 9.04 -5.08 14.28
CA GLY A 59 10.34 -5.54 14.76
C GLY A 59 10.52 -7.05 14.57
N ARG A 60 11.78 -7.50 14.60
CA ARG A 60 12.11 -8.92 14.46
C ARG A 60 11.52 -9.75 15.60
N SER A 61 11.39 -11.06 15.40
CA SER A 61 11.02 -11.96 16.48
C SER A 61 12.03 -11.84 17.65
N GLY A 62 11.55 -11.84 18.89
CA GLY A 62 12.38 -11.65 20.07
C GLY A 62 12.78 -10.21 20.39
N SER A 63 12.33 -9.19 19.65
CA SER A 63 12.64 -7.77 19.95
C SER A 63 11.89 -7.17 21.13
N GLY A 64 11.05 -7.95 21.82
CA GLY A 64 10.33 -7.47 23.01
C GLY A 64 8.94 -6.90 22.74
N LYS A 65 8.40 -6.95 21.50
CA LYS A 65 7.08 -6.40 21.11
C LYS A 65 5.94 -6.84 22.03
N SER A 66 5.78 -8.14 22.20
CA SER A 66 4.72 -8.69 23.07
C SER A 66 4.95 -8.35 24.55
N THR A 67 6.20 -8.19 24.98
CA THR A 67 6.53 -7.70 26.32
C THR A 67 6.08 -6.25 26.51
N LEU A 68 6.38 -5.40 25.53
CA LEU A 68 5.93 -3.99 25.53
C LEU A 68 4.40 -3.93 25.52
N LEU A 69 3.75 -4.70 24.69
CA LEU A 69 2.29 -4.75 24.60
C LEU A 69 1.65 -5.11 25.96
N ARG A 70 2.22 -6.12 26.68
CA ARG A 70 1.75 -6.52 28.00
C ARG A 70 1.99 -5.43 29.06
N ILE A 71 3.06 -4.66 28.94
CA ILE A 71 3.31 -3.49 29.82
C ILE A 71 2.28 -2.40 29.57
N LEU A 72 2.00 -2.07 28.29
CA LEU A 72 1.01 -1.08 27.89
C LEU A 72 -0.42 -1.49 28.30
N ALA A 73 -0.72 -2.77 28.27
CA ALA A 73 -1.97 -3.33 28.77
C ALA A 73 -2.03 -3.41 30.33
N GLY A 74 -0.93 -3.11 31.02
CA GLY A 74 -0.87 -3.19 32.48
C GLY A 74 -0.88 -4.62 33.04
N LEU A 75 -0.59 -5.62 32.21
CA LEU A 75 -0.54 -7.03 32.60
C LEU A 75 0.78 -7.39 33.33
N ILE A 76 1.86 -6.68 33.02
CA ILE A 76 3.14 -6.76 33.71
C ILE A 76 3.68 -5.35 33.96
N PRO A 77 4.36 -5.10 35.10
CA PRO A 77 4.96 -3.81 35.37
C PRO A 77 6.22 -3.59 34.53
N ALA A 78 6.48 -2.35 34.15
CA ALA A 78 7.81 -1.92 33.70
C ALA A 78 8.83 -2.06 34.86
N SER A 79 10.11 -2.26 34.52
CA SER A 79 11.20 -2.20 35.52
C SER A 79 11.61 -0.75 35.77
N ASP A 80 11.53 0.11 34.74
CA ASP A 80 11.75 1.56 34.82
C ASP A 80 10.87 2.29 33.82
N GLY A 81 10.70 3.58 33.99
CA GLY A 81 9.82 4.41 33.19
C GLY A 81 8.37 4.38 33.65
N ALA A 82 7.47 4.91 32.81
CA ALA A 82 6.05 5.02 33.15
C ALA A 82 5.15 4.82 31.93
N VAL A 83 3.94 4.29 32.18
CA VAL A 83 2.86 4.23 31.21
C VAL A 83 1.71 5.10 31.69
N LEU A 84 1.16 5.94 30.81
CA LEU A 84 -0.04 6.72 31.06
C LEU A 84 -1.16 6.23 30.13
N ALA A 85 -2.34 6.06 30.68
CA ALA A 85 -3.58 5.81 29.94
C ALA A 85 -4.51 7.01 30.12
N SER A 86 -4.89 7.66 29.02
CA SER A 86 -5.70 8.89 29.03
C SER A 86 -5.19 9.93 30.04
N GLY A 87 -3.88 10.17 30.05
CA GLY A 87 -3.19 11.13 30.93
C GLY A 87 -3.01 10.70 32.39
N ARG A 88 -3.42 9.48 32.79
CA ARG A 88 -3.28 8.96 34.15
C ARG A 88 -2.25 7.82 34.19
N GLN A 89 -1.40 7.84 35.22
CA GLN A 89 -0.43 6.75 35.38
C GLN A 89 -1.11 5.41 35.57
N LEU A 90 -0.72 4.44 34.73
CA LEU A 90 -1.27 3.10 34.77
C LEU A 90 -0.72 2.33 36.00
N ARG A 91 -1.64 1.74 36.78
CA ARG A 91 -1.33 0.89 37.93
C ARG A 91 -2.17 -0.37 37.88
N GLY A 92 -1.69 -1.42 37.23
CA GLY A 92 -2.42 -2.65 36.99
C GLY A 92 -3.13 -2.69 35.62
N PRO A 93 -4.07 -3.63 35.39
CA PRO A 93 -4.72 -3.82 34.10
C PRO A 93 -5.42 -2.57 33.57
N ASN A 94 -5.18 -2.26 32.30
CA ASN A 94 -5.76 -1.09 31.63
C ASN A 94 -7.16 -1.45 31.11
N SER A 95 -8.20 -0.91 31.75
CA SER A 95 -9.58 -1.13 31.36
C SER A 95 -9.98 -0.46 30.04
N GLY A 96 -9.18 0.50 29.54
CA GLY A 96 -9.37 1.17 28.26
C GLY A 96 -8.79 0.39 27.06
N VAL A 97 -8.17 -0.78 27.29
CA VAL A 97 -7.64 -1.60 26.19
C VAL A 97 -8.31 -2.97 26.10
N ALA A 98 -8.38 -3.50 24.88
CA ALA A 98 -8.66 -4.90 24.62
C ALA A 98 -7.55 -5.49 23.77
N MET A 99 -7.34 -6.81 23.87
CA MET A 99 -6.26 -7.51 23.17
C MET A 99 -6.79 -8.61 22.26
N VAL A 100 -6.28 -8.65 21.03
CA VAL A 100 -6.36 -9.78 20.12
C VAL A 100 -5.01 -10.48 20.12
N PHE A 101 -5.02 -11.79 20.40
CA PHE A 101 -3.80 -12.58 20.59
C PHE A 101 -3.46 -13.40 19.34
N GLN A 102 -2.20 -13.68 19.15
CA GLN A 102 -1.68 -14.54 18.08
C GLN A 102 -2.28 -15.96 18.12
N SER A 103 -2.46 -16.54 19.30
CA SER A 103 -2.94 -17.91 19.51
C SER A 103 -4.46 -18.02 19.71
N PHE A 104 -5.24 -17.03 19.24
CA PHE A 104 -6.71 -16.92 19.43
C PHE A 104 -7.15 -16.79 20.88
N ALA A 105 -6.52 -17.50 21.80
CA ALA A 105 -6.79 -17.53 23.24
C ALA A 105 -8.28 -17.76 23.57
N LEU A 106 -8.95 -18.65 22.83
CA LEU A 106 -10.33 -19.02 23.07
C LEU A 106 -10.41 -20.09 24.16
N LEU A 107 -11.43 -20.01 25.01
CA LEU A 107 -11.73 -21.05 26.00
C LEU A 107 -12.46 -22.19 25.30
N PRO A 108 -11.84 -23.40 25.21
CA PRO A 108 -12.36 -24.48 24.37
C PRO A 108 -13.66 -25.13 24.87
N TRP A 109 -14.02 -24.89 26.11
CA TRP A 109 -15.27 -25.35 26.73
C TRP A 109 -16.42 -24.35 26.65
N LEU A 110 -16.19 -23.15 26.14
CA LEU A 110 -17.20 -22.12 25.89
C LEU A 110 -17.57 -22.11 24.41
N THR A 111 -18.81 -21.79 24.11
CA THR A 111 -19.29 -21.54 22.76
C THR A 111 -18.64 -20.27 22.19
N VAL A 112 -18.87 -20.00 20.91
CA VAL A 112 -18.44 -18.77 20.21
C VAL A 112 -19.04 -17.54 20.90
N GLN A 113 -20.33 -17.55 21.18
CA GLN A 113 -21.01 -16.46 21.88
C GLN A 113 -20.46 -16.26 23.30
N GLU A 114 -20.36 -17.32 24.10
CA GLU A 114 -19.83 -17.23 25.46
C GLU A 114 -18.36 -16.74 25.49
N ASN A 115 -17.54 -17.11 24.50
CA ASN A 115 -16.19 -16.56 24.34
C ASN A 115 -16.23 -15.06 24.06
N ALA A 116 -17.16 -14.56 23.24
CA ALA A 116 -17.32 -13.15 22.96
C ALA A 116 -17.79 -12.37 24.19
N GLU A 117 -18.71 -12.93 24.98
CA GLU A 117 -19.29 -12.31 26.18
C GLU A 117 -18.34 -12.22 27.37
N LEU A 118 -17.28 -13.03 27.40
CA LEU A 118 -16.41 -13.26 28.57
C LEU A 118 -15.94 -11.97 29.26
N GLY A 119 -15.55 -10.96 28.48
CA GLY A 119 -15.08 -9.68 29.01
C GLY A 119 -16.23 -8.85 29.63
N LEU A 120 -17.43 -8.97 29.11
CA LEU A 120 -18.61 -8.27 29.62
C LEU A 120 -19.07 -8.86 30.95
N TYR A 121 -19.04 -10.19 31.10
CA TYR A 121 -19.30 -10.83 32.39
C TYR A 121 -18.29 -10.40 33.45
N ALA A 122 -17.02 -10.30 33.11
CA ALA A 122 -15.99 -9.83 34.05
C ALA A 122 -16.21 -8.36 34.49
N ARG A 123 -16.91 -7.56 33.69
CA ARG A 123 -17.32 -6.20 34.04
C ARG A 123 -18.64 -6.12 34.81
N GLY A 124 -19.36 -7.24 34.99
CA GLY A 124 -20.66 -7.29 35.63
C GLY A 124 -21.79 -6.74 34.75
N THR A 125 -21.64 -6.78 33.43
CA THR A 125 -22.70 -6.39 32.48
C THR A 125 -23.91 -7.30 32.62
N ASP A 126 -25.12 -6.72 32.50
CA ASP A 126 -26.34 -7.50 32.49
C ASP A 126 -26.32 -8.61 31.42
N PRO A 127 -26.75 -9.85 31.73
CA PRO A 127 -26.65 -10.98 30.79
C PRO A 127 -27.35 -10.71 29.44
N ALA A 128 -28.52 -10.10 29.42
CA ALA A 128 -29.25 -9.81 28.18
C ALA A 128 -28.51 -8.75 27.33
N ALA A 129 -27.92 -7.74 27.98
CA ALA A 129 -27.11 -6.73 27.29
C ALA A 129 -25.75 -7.32 26.79
N ALA A 130 -25.18 -8.28 27.52
CA ALA A 130 -23.96 -8.98 27.09
C ALA A 130 -24.25 -9.84 25.87
N GLU A 131 -25.33 -10.59 25.85
CA GLU A 131 -25.79 -11.41 24.73
C GLU A 131 -26.01 -10.54 23.46
N GLU A 132 -26.78 -9.45 23.57
CA GLU A 132 -27.06 -8.54 22.45
C GLU A 132 -25.73 -7.97 21.86
N ALA A 133 -24.82 -7.52 22.73
CA ALA A 133 -23.53 -6.98 22.32
C ALA A 133 -22.66 -8.05 21.63
N ALA A 134 -22.63 -9.29 22.15
CA ALA A 134 -21.87 -10.38 21.55
C ALA A 134 -22.43 -10.77 20.18
N LEU A 135 -23.74 -10.92 20.05
CA LEU A 135 -24.40 -11.21 18.77
C LEU A 135 -24.11 -10.10 17.72
N HIS A 136 -24.14 -8.84 18.15
CA HIS A 136 -23.77 -7.72 17.28
C HIS A 136 -22.31 -7.82 16.82
N ALA A 137 -21.37 -8.05 17.73
CA ALA A 137 -19.96 -8.17 17.40
C ALA A 137 -19.67 -9.39 16.50
N LEU A 138 -20.36 -10.52 16.72
CA LEU A 138 -20.23 -11.71 15.88
C LEU A 138 -20.71 -11.44 14.44
N ARG A 139 -21.81 -10.70 14.27
CA ARG A 139 -22.26 -10.26 12.93
C ARG A 139 -21.24 -9.36 12.25
N MET A 140 -20.63 -8.40 12.97
CA MET A 140 -19.61 -7.52 12.43
C MET A 140 -18.39 -8.28 11.86
N VAL A 141 -18.06 -9.43 12.45
CA VAL A 141 -16.95 -10.27 12.00
C VAL A 141 -17.38 -11.45 11.13
N GLY A 142 -18.64 -11.48 10.66
CA GLY A 142 -19.15 -12.50 9.73
C GLY A 142 -19.28 -13.90 10.35
N LEU A 143 -19.63 -14.01 11.64
CA LEU A 143 -19.84 -15.27 12.35
C LEU A 143 -21.32 -15.49 12.72
N GLU A 144 -22.25 -14.85 12.02
CA GLU A 144 -23.69 -15.11 12.18
C GLU A 144 -24.01 -16.58 11.87
N GLY A 145 -24.79 -17.22 12.73
CA GLY A 145 -25.14 -18.64 12.63
C GLY A 145 -24.14 -19.61 13.27
N PHE A 146 -23.02 -19.12 13.84
CA PHE A 146 -22.01 -19.93 14.53
C PHE A 146 -21.98 -19.70 16.05
N GLU A 147 -22.95 -19.00 16.61
CA GLU A 147 -23.01 -18.57 18.01
C GLU A 147 -22.89 -19.75 18.99
N GLY A 148 -23.59 -20.83 18.67
CA GLY A 148 -23.61 -22.07 19.49
C GLY A 148 -22.48 -23.05 19.22
N ALA A 149 -21.60 -22.78 18.23
CA ALA A 149 -20.48 -23.65 17.93
C ALA A 149 -19.36 -23.54 18.97
N TYR A 150 -18.56 -24.60 19.11
CA TYR A 150 -17.38 -24.60 19.96
C TYR A 150 -16.10 -24.33 19.15
N PRO A 151 -15.02 -23.83 19.78
CA PRO A 151 -13.76 -23.53 19.07
C PRO A 151 -13.19 -24.69 18.23
N ARG A 152 -13.40 -25.95 18.65
CA ARG A 152 -12.95 -27.15 17.92
C ARG A 152 -13.63 -27.32 16.55
N GLU A 153 -14.82 -26.72 16.37
CA GLU A 153 -15.63 -26.82 15.16
C GLU A 153 -15.33 -25.72 14.14
N LEU A 154 -14.44 -24.77 14.51
CA LEU A 154 -14.08 -23.60 13.72
C LEU A 154 -12.75 -23.75 12.98
N SER A 155 -12.66 -23.15 11.80
CA SER A 155 -11.38 -22.92 11.11
C SER A 155 -10.49 -21.94 11.88
N GLY A 156 -9.19 -21.85 11.52
CA GLY A 156 -8.27 -20.88 12.11
C GLY A 156 -8.76 -19.42 11.97
N GLY A 157 -9.23 -19.06 10.78
CA GLY A 157 -9.77 -17.73 10.52
C GLY A 157 -11.03 -17.42 11.33
N MET A 158 -11.94 -18.39 11.47
CA MET A 158 -13.13 -18.23 12.33
C MET A 158 -12.75 -18.05 13.80
N LYS A 159 -11.76 -18.80 14.31
CA LYS A 159 -11.25 -18.64 15.69
C LYS A 159 -10.70 -17.21 15.90
N GLN A 160 -9.97 -16.68 14.92
CA GLN A 160 -9.45 -15.32 15.00
C GLN A 160 -10.57 -14.29 15.01
N ARG A 161 -11.60 -14.47 14.19
CA ARG A 161 -12.80 -13.61 14.18
C ARG A 161 -13.53 -13.62 15.54
N VAL A 162 -13.61 -14.77 16.23
CA VAL A 162 -14.14 -14.82 17.63
C VAL A 162 -13.25 -13.98 18.56
N GLY A 163 -11.92 -14.04 18.39
CA GLY A 163 -10.98 -13.19 19.13
C GLY A 163 -11.21 -11.69 18.91
N PHE A 164 -11.51 -11.30 17.68
CA PHE A 164 -11.90 -9.93 17.37
C PHE A 164 -13.27 -9.55 17.99
N ALA A 165 -14.29 -10.40 17.84
CA ALA A 165 -15.61 -10.17 18.46
C ALA A 165 -15.50 -9.97 19.98
N ARG A 166 -14.71 -10.82 20.66
CA ARG A 166 -14.43 -10.68 22.10
C ARG A 166 -13.77 -9.35 22.47
N ALA A 167 -12.93 -8.83 21.61
CA ALA A 167 -12.30 -7.52 21.83
C ALA A 167 -13.28 -6.37 21.50
N PHE A 168 -14.10 -6.51 20.48
CA PHE A 168 -15.04 -5.49 20.00
C PHE A 168 -16.17 -5.20 20.99
N VAL A 169 -16.69 -6.23 21.66
CA VAL A 169 -17.73 -6.04 22.70
C VAL A 169 -17.29 -5.11 23.82
N MET A 170 -15.98 -5.03 24.06
CA MET A 170 -15.43 -4.19 25.13
C MET A 170 -15.42 -2.71 24.78
N LYS A 171 -15.60 -2.34 23.49
CA LYS A 171 -15.48 -0.98 22.97
C LYS A 171 -14.29 -0.23 23.55
N PRO A 172 -13.05 -0.73 23.33
CA PRO A 172 -11.86 -0.18 23.98
C PRO A 172 -11.47 1.20 23.41
N ASP A 173 -10.74 1.99 24.20
CA ASP A 173 -10.06 3.17 23.65
C ASP A 173 -8.97 2.76 22.67
N VAL A 174 -8.16 1.73 22.99
CA VAL A 174 -7.12 1.20 22.12
C VAL A 174 -7.29 -0.32 21.95
N LEU A 175 -7.46 -0.77 20.71
CA LEU A 175 -7.36 -2.20 20.38
C LEU A 175 -5.89 -2.57 20.15
N MET A 176 -5.37 -3.46 20.97
CA MET A 176 -4.02 -4.01 20.83
C MET A 176 -4.08 -5.34 20.12
N MET A 177 -3.28 -5.53 19.07
CA MET A 177 -3.24 -6.76 18.28
C MET A 177 -1.81 -7.31 18.28
N ASP A 178 -1.61 -8.50 18.84
CA ASP A 178 -0.31 -9.19 18.89
C ASP A 178 -0.23 -10.23 17.78
N GLU A 179 0.39 -9.87 16.65
CA GLU A 179 0.55 -10.70 15.43
C GLU A 179 -0.76 -11.38 15.00
N PRO A 180 -1.86 -10.62 14.79
CA PRO A 180 -3.21 -11.17 14.69
C PRO A 180 -3.46 -12.05 13.47
N PHE A 181 -2.61 -11.97 12.44
CA PHE A 181 -2.80 -12.70 11.19
C PHE A 181 -1.77 -13.81 10.95
N SER A 182 -0.76 -13.94 11.82
CA SER A 182 0.38 -14.86 11.62
C SER A 182 0.02 -16.34 11.68
N ALA A 183 -1.07 -16.69 12.35
CA ALA A 183 -1.56 -18.07 12.47
C ALA A 183 -2.55 -18.48 11.37
N LEU A 184 -2.82 -17.60 10.40
CA LEU A 184 -3.78 -17.79 9.31
C LEU A 184 -3.07 -18.15 8.00
N ASP A 185 -3.76 -18.87 7.13
CA ASP A 185 -3.34 -18.99 5.73
C ASP A 185 -3.42 -17.63 5.00
N VAL A 186 -2.69 -17.52 3.89
CA VAL A 186 -2.51 -16.25 3.17
C VAL A 186 -3.84 -15.60 2.77
N LEU A 187 -4.76 -16.37 2.19
CA LEU A 187 -6.05 -15.85 1.70
C LEU A 187 -6.96 -15.41 2.85
N THR A 188 -7.02 -16.20 3.91
CA THR A 188 -7.81 -15.87 5.10
C THR A 188 -7.25 -14.62 5.80
N ALA A 189 -5.93 -14.50 5.90
CA ALA A 189 -5.27 -13.32 6.45
C ALA A 189 -5.53 -12.06 5.61
N GLU A 190 -5.48 -12.17 4.28
CA GLU A 190 -5.73 -11.08 3.35
C GLU A 190 -7.18 -10.58 3.45
N ASN A 191 -8.16 -11.49 3.44
CA ASN A 191 -9.56 -11.16 3.60
C ASN A 191 -9.82 -10.46 4.94
N LEU A 192 -9.30 -11.01 6.04
CA LEU A 192 -9.52 -10.42 7.37
C LEU A 192 -8.86 -9.05 7.52
N ARG A 193 -7.67 -8.82 6.93
CA ARG A 193 -7.03 -7.51 6.87
C ARG A 193 -7.88 -6.50 6.10
N GLY A 194 -8.45 -6.92 4.97
CA GLY A 194 -9.36 -6.08 4.18
C GLY A 194 -10.60 -5.67 4.98
N GLU A 195 -11.27 -6.61 5.65
CA GLU A 195 -12.44 -6.32 6.49
C GLU A 195 -12.14 -5.35 7.64
N ILE A 196 -10.99 -5.50 8.30
CA ILE A 196 -10.56 -4.59 9.38
C ILE A 196 -10.27 -3.20 8.83
N SER A 197 -9.61 -3.09 7.66
CA SER A 197 -9.36 -1.81 7.00
C SER A 197 -10.68 -1.12 6.63
N ASP A 198 -11.61 -1.86 6.04
CA ASP A 198 -12.93 -1.35 5.64
C ASP A 198 -13.73 -0.83 6.84
N LEU A 199 -13.77 -1.57 7.95
CA LEU A 199 -14.43 -1.13 9.18
C LEU A 199 -13.80 0.16 9.74
N TRP A 200 -12.48 0.25 9.69
CA TRP A 200 -11.74 1.43 10.13
C TRP A 200 -12.04 2.65 9.24
N GLU A 201 -11.99 2.49 7.93
CA GLU A 201 -12.22 3.56 6.95
C GLU A 201 -13.67 4.09 6.99
N ARG A 202 -14.65 3.21 7.26
CA ARG A 202 -16.06 3.61 7.43
C ARG A 202 -16.34 4.27 8.78
N GLY A 203 -15.40 4.29 9.71
CA GLY A 203 -15.61 4.79 11.07
C GLY A 203 -16.53 3.91 11.93
N GLU A 204 -16.72 2.66 11.53
CA GLU A 204 -17.55 1.65 12.22
C GLU A 204 -16.73 0.78 13.18
N PHE A 205 -15.42 1.00 13.23
CA PHE A 205 -14.51 0.21 14.05
C PHE A 205 -14.76 0.49 15.55
N PRO A 206 -14.92 -0.54 16.40
CA PRO A 206 -15.36 -0.33 17.78
C PRO A 206 -14.27 0.14 18.76
N ALA A 207 -13.12 0.57 18.25
CA ALA A 207 -12.06 1.17 19.06
C ALA A 207 -11.67 2.55 18.51
N ARG A 208 -11.12 3.42 19.38
CA ARG A 208 -10.70 4.78 19.01
C ARG A 208 -9.31 4.82 18.38
N ALA A 209 -8.48 3.82 18.64
CA ALA A 209 -7.17 3.64 18.04
C ALA A 209 -6.80 2.16 17.98
N ILE A 210 -5.84 1.82 17.12
CA ILE A 210 -5.29 0.47 16.99
C ILE A 210 -3.78 0.52 17.24
N LEU A 211 -3.26 -0.40 18.06
CA LEU A 211 -1.84 -0.69 18.19
C LEU A 211 -1.59 -2.11 17.65
N LEU A 212 -1.07 -2.19 16.44
CA LEU A 212 -0.75 -3.44 15.75
C LEU A 212 0.70 -3.84 16.00
N VAL A 213 0.93 -4.99 16.60
CA VAL A 213 2.25 -5.60 16.70
C VAL A 213 2.39 -6.63 15.58
N THR A 214 3.42 -6.47 14.76
CA THR A 214 3.70 -7.39 13.66
C THR A 214 5.20 -7.48 13.36
N HIS A 215 5.61 -8.53 12.69
CA HIS A 215 6.92 -8.66 12.06
C HIS A 215 6.84 -8.57 10.53
N ASN A 216 5.63 -8.47 9.98
CA ASN A 216 5.38 -8.35 8.54
C ASN A 216 5.35 -6.87 8.14
N ILE A 217 6.28 -6.48 7.25
CA ILE A 217 6.44 -5.09 6.80
C ILE A 217 5.24 -4.64 5.96
N GLU A 218 4.78 -5.48 5.03
CA GLU A 218 3.65 -5.15 4.17
C GLU A 218 2.37 -4.91 4.98
N GLU A 219 2.13 -5.73 6.00
CA GLU A 219 1.01 -5.59 6.92
C GLU A 219 1.07 -4.25 7.67
N ALA A 220 2.25 -3.87 8.18
CA ALA A 220 2.46 -2.59 8.84
C ALA A 220 2.19 -1.41 7.88
N VAL A 221 2.69 -1.46 6.64
CA VAL A 221 2.47 -0.42 5.63
C VAL A 221 1.01 -0.37 5.19
N LEU A 222 0.35 -1.53 5.04
CA LEU A 222 -1.04 -1.61 4.59
C LEU A 222 -2.01 -0.96 5.58
N LEU A 223 -1.86 -1.29 6.88
CA LEU A 223 -2.87 -1.00 7.90
C LEU A 223 -2.59 0.27 8.71
N SER A 224 -1.32 0.67 8.91
CA SER A 224 -1.01 1.70 9.90
C SER A 224 -0.80 3.11 9.31
N ASP A 225 -1.05 4.14 10.10
CA ASP A 225 -0.75 5.54 9.79
C ASP A 225 0.66 5.92 10.23
N ARG A 226 1.18 5.20 11.24
CA ARG A 226 2.54 5.34 11.76
C ARG A 226 3.14 3.97 12.04
N ILE A 227 4.44 3.82 11.76
CA ILE A 227 5.20 2.60 12.01
C ILE A 227 6.36 2.93 12.95
N ILE A 228 6.37 2.31 14.11
CA ILE A 228 7.46 2.39 15.09
C ILE A 228 8.34 1.16 14.90
N ILE A 229 9.60 1.36 14.55
CA ILE A 229 10.55 0.27 14.34
C ILE A 229 11.29 -0.01 15.63
N LEU A 230 11.11 -1.23 16.16
CA LEU A 230 11.78 -1.70 17.37
C LEU A 230 13.02 -2.52 17.00
N GLY A 231 14.17 -2.12 17.54
CA GLY A 231 15.40 -2.88 17.51
C GLY A 231 15.33 -4.13 18.39
N ALA A 232 16.41 -4.90 18.42
CA ALA A 232 16.50 -6.11 19.25
C ALA A 232 17.81 -6.14 20.03
N ASN A 233 17.78 -6.76 21.22
CA ASN A 233 18.93 -7.09 22.06
C ASN A 233 19.70 -5.87 22.64
N PRO A 234 19.07 -5.02 23.46
CA PRO A 234 17.68 -4.98 23.91
C PRO A 234 16.75 -4.32 22.89
N GLY A 235 15.42 -4.50 23.09
CA GLY A 235 14.40 -3.81 22.31
C GLY A 235 14.37 -2.33 22.62
N ALA A 236 14.73 -1.49 21.66
CA ALA A 236 14.69 -0.03 21.75
C ALA A 236 14.07 0.56 20.48
N VAL A 237 13.42 1.72 20.59
CA VAL A 237 12.88 2.39 19.40
C VAL A 237 14.03 2.88 18.54
N ARG A 238 14.11 2.37 17.31
CA ARG A 238 15.10 2.82 16.31
C ARG A 238 14.64 4.07 15.57
N GLY A 239 13.33 4.23 15.42
CA GLY A 239 12.72 5.38 14.78
C GLY A 239 11.26 5.14 14.47
N GLU A 240 10.63 6.16 13.94
CA GLU A 240 9.22 6.22 13.61
C GLU A 240 9.05 6.76 12.20
N LEU A 241 8.12 6.18 11.45
CA LEU A 241 7.77 6.56 10.07
C LEU A 241 6.28 6.83 9.97
N ARG A 242 5.90 7.86 9.23
CA ARG A 242 4.51 8.09 8.80
C ARG A 242 4.26 7.42 7.47
N VAL A 243 3.07 6.88 7.31
CA VAL A 243 2.64 6.24 6.05
C VAL A 243 1.73 7.21 5.31
N ASP A 244 2.33 8.08 4.50
CA ASP A 244 1.64 9.14 3.75
C ASP A 244 0.98 8.61 2.44
N ILE A 245 0.59 7.33 2.42
CA ILE A 245 -0.11 6.68 1.31
C ILE A 245 -1.60 6.68 1.66
N PRO A 246 -2.47 7.29 0.82
CA PRO A 246 -3.91 7.33 1.09
C PRO A 246 -4.52 5.93 1.07
N ARG A 247 -5.58 5.73 1.86
CA ARG A 247 -6.38 4.51 1.87
C ARG A 247 -7.50 4.57 0.80
N PRO A 248 -7.95 3.44 0.22
CA PRO A 248 -7.44 2.09 0.42
C PRO A 248 -6.07 1.89 -0.25
N ARG A 249 -5.09 1.35 0.49
CA ARG A 249 -3.74 1.12 0.00
C ARG A 249 -3.68 -0.16 -0.82
N LYS A 250 -2.92 -0.11 -1.92
CA LYS A 250 -2.72 -1.26 -2.80
C LYS A 250 -1.25 -1.63 -2.82
N SER A 251 -0.92 -2.91 -2.71
CA SER A 251 0.47 -3.41 -2.77
C SER A 251 1.16 -3.11 -4.11
N LYS A 252 0.37 -2.90 -5.18
CA LYS A 252 0.87 -2.49 -6.50
C LYS A 252 1.18 -0.98 -6.61
N ASP A 253 0.88 -0.15 -5.59
CA ASP A 253 1.27 1.27 -5.60
C ASP A 253 2.81 1.37 -5.46
N PRO A 254 3.51 2.06 -6.38
CA PRO A 254 4.96 2.23 -6.30
C PRO A 254 5.45 2.82 -4.98
N ARG A 255 4.66 3.71 -4.36
CA ARG A 255 4.98 4.29 -3.05
C ARG A 255 4.93 3.24 -1.95
N PHE A 256 4.00 2.26 -2.07
CA PHE A 256 3.89 1.15 -1.14
C PHE A 256 5.15 0.27 -1.21
N ALA A 257 5.54 -0.15 -2.42
CA ALA A 257 6.74 -0.95 -2.63
C ALA A 257 8.01 -0.23 -2.13
N ALA A 258 8.19 1.05 -2.47
CA ALA A 258 9.34 1.84 -2.03
C ALA A 258 9.42 1.96 -0.50
N LEU A 259 8.28 2.13 0.19
CA LEU A 259 8.25 2.18 1.65
C LEU A 259 8.58 0.82 2.27
N VAL A 260 8.07 -0.28 1.70
CA VAL A 260 8.39 -1.66 2.13
C VAL A 260 9.89 -1.92 2.01
N ASP A 261 10.51 -1.60 0.87
CA ASP A 261 11.94 -1.78 0.61
C ASP A 261 12.80 -0.94 1.56
N TYR A 262 12.40 0.31 1.80
CA TYR A 262 13.07 1.17 2.76
C TYR A 262 13.04 0.57 4.17
N ILE A 263 11.87 0.15 4.64
CA ILE A 263 11.71 -0.46 5.97
C ILE A 263 12.52 -1.76 6.04
N TYR A 264 12.51 -2.59 4.99
CA TYR A 264 13.32 -3.80 4.91
C TYR A 264 14.81 -3.49 5.06
N THR A 265 15.31 -2.48 4.36
CA THR A 265 16.70 -2.02 4.45
C THR A 265 17.05 -1.56 5.87
N VAL A 266 16.16 -0.78 6.50
CA VAL A 266 16.33 -0.35 7.90
C VAL A 266 16.36 -1.54 8.85
N MET A 267 15.47 -2.52 8.68
CA MET A 267 15.38 -3.68 9.58
C MET A 267 16.56 -4.65 9.42
N THR A 268 17.13 -4.76 8.22
CA THR A 268 18.27 -5.66 7.94
C THR A 268 19.60 -5.03 8.26
N ASN A 269 19.72 -3.69 8.17
CA ASN A 269 20.93 -2.97 8.50
C ASN A 269 20.82 -2.25 9.86
N PRO A 270 21.50 -2.74 10.93
CA PRO A 270 21.43 -2.14 12.26
C PRO A 270 21.95 -0.69 12.33
N LYS A 271 22.79 -0.27 11.37
CA LYS A 271 23.38 1.08 11.32
C LYS A 271 22.55 2.07 10.49
N ALA A 272 21.56 1.61 9.74
CA ALA A 272 20.71 2.50 8.97
C ALA A 272 19.87 3.38 9.93
N ALA A 273 19.93 4.68 9.74
CA ALA A 273 19.06 5.63 10.44
C ALA A 273 17.63 5.48 9.91
N VAL A 274 16.66 5.64 10.81
CA VAL A 274 15.25 5.77 10.44
C VAL A 274 14.96 7.25 10.27
N ASP A 275 14.76 7.70 9.03
CA ASP A 275 14.53 9.10 8.72
C ASP A 275 13.39 9.23 7.71
N GLN A 276 12.34 9.95 8.08
CA GLN A 276 11.20 10.23 7.20
C GLN A 276 11.63 10.96 5.91
N ALA A 277 12.64 11.85 5.99
CA ALA A 277 13.15 12.58 4.84
C ALA A 277 13.96 11.70 3.87
N SER A 278 14.42 10.55 4.35
CA SER A 278 15.16 9.57 3.54
C SER A 278 14.25 8.54 2.88
N LEU A 279 12.92 8.68 3.01
CA LEU A 279 12.00 7.86 2.23
C LEU A 279 12.29 8.10 0.75
N PRO A 280 12.61 7.06 -0.03
CA PRO A 280 12.80 7.23 -1.46
C PRO A 280 11.52 7.85 -2.02
N ALA A 281 11.68 8.95 -2.75
CA ALA A 281 10.62 9.40 -3.64
C ALA A 281 10.16 8.15 -4.40
N ALA A 282 8.85 7.93 -4.49
CA ALA A 282 8.32 6.71 -5.11
C ALA A 282 9.18 6.39 -6.33
N ARG A 283 9.89 5.26 -6.30
CA ARG A 283 10.60 4.79 -7.50
C ARG A 283 9.51 4.72 -8.56
N THR A 284 9.69 5.44 -9.63
CA THR A 284 8.80 5.35 -10.78
C THR A 284 8.95 3.92 -11.28
N THR A 285 8.07 3.02 -10.84
CA THR A 285 8.01 1.70 -11.46
C THR A 285 7.53 1.94 -12.87
N PHE A 286 8.42 1.69 -13.80
CA PHE A 286 8.07 1.80 -15.20
C PHE A 286 7.21 0.58 -15.56
N PRO A 287 5.95 0.77 -15.98
CA PRO A 287 5.17 -0.34 -16.51
C PRO A 287 5.92 -0.91 -17.72
N MET A 288 5.98 -2.24 -17.80
CA MET A 288 6.58 -2.93 -18.93
C MET A 288 5.87 -2.51 -20.21
N LEU A 289 6.63 -1.97 -21.16
CA LEU A 289 6.09 -1.59 -22.47
C LEU A 289 5.80 -2.86 -23.26
N PRO A 290 4.60 -3.02 -23.78
CA PRO A 290 4.28 -4.12 -24.69
C PRO A 290 5.12 -4.01 -25.97
N HIS A 291 5.76 -5.12 -26.39
CA HIS A 291 6.62 -5.13 -27.58
C HIS A 291 5.80 -5.06 -28.87
N ALA A 292 5.13 -3.93 -29.10
CA ALA A 292 4.30 -3.69 -30.25
C ALA A 292 4.88 -2.60 -31.16
N ARG A 293 4.83 -2.82 -32.46
CA ARG A 293 5.18 -1.78 -33.45
C ARG A 293 4.01 -0.81 -33.62
N VAL A 294 4.29 0.47 -33.78
CA VAL A 294 3.26 1.50 -33.95
C VAL A 294 2.35 1.21 -35.14
N GLY A 295 2.89 0.71 -36.26
CA GLY A 295 2.08 0.30 -37.40
C GLY A 295 1.10 -0.86 -37.09
N GLY A 296 1.45 -1.76 -36.16
CA GLY A 296 0.54 -2.79 -35.66
C GLY A 296 -0.60 -2.20 -34.85
N ILE A 297 -0.29 -1.23 -33.97
CA ILE A 297 -1.28 -0.52 -33.17
C ILE A 297 -2.26 0.25 -34.07
N SER A 298 -1.75 1.00 -35.08
CA SER A 298 -2.59 1.72 -36.04
C SER A 298 -3.52 0.78 -36.79
N GLY A 299 -2.97 -0.28 -37.40
CA GLY A 299 -3.76 -1.28 -38.17
C GLY A 299 -4.81 -1.97 -37.29
N LEU A 300 -4.52 -2.31 -36.05
CA LEU A 300 -5.49 -2.86 -35.11
C LEU A 300 -6.66 -1.91 -34.88
N LEU A 301 -6.37 -0.64 -34.60
CA LEU A 301 -7.39 0.37 -34.31
C LEU A 301 -8.23 0.69 -35.55
N GLU A 302 -7.64 0.73 -36.75
CA GLU A 302 -8.35 0.90 -38.03
C GLU A 302 -9.37 -0.24 -38.22
N ILE A 303 -8.97 -1.50 -38.02
CA ILE A 303 -9.84 -2.66 -38.12
C ILE A 303 -10.99 -2.58 -37.12
N ILE A 304 -10.72 -2.26 -35.87
CA ILE A 304 -11.76 -2.14 -34.83
C ILE A 304 -12.73 -1.00 -35.16
N ALA A 305 -12.21 0.15 -35.65
CA ALA A 305 -13.03 1.28 -36.05
C ALA A 305 -13.98 0.93 -37.21
N GLU A 306 -13.51 0.20 -38.24
CA GLU A 306 -14.31 -0.27 -39.35
C GLU A 306 -15.43 -1.25 -38.93
N GLN A 307 -15.24 -1.97 -37.82
CA GLN A 307 -16.21 -2.96 -37.28
C GLN A 307 -17.20 -2.35 -36.29
N GLY A 308 -17.29 -1.01 -36.21
CA GLY A 308 -18.23 -0.35 -35.33
C GLY A 308 -17.66 -0.04 -33.94
N GLY A 309 -16.37 -0.16 -33.74
CA GLY A 309 -15.65 0.28 -32.55
C GLY A 309 -15.50 -0.74 -31.42
N ARG A 310 -16.00 -1.97 -31.61
CA ARG A 310 -15.84 -3.09 -30.66
C ARG A 310 -15.72 -4.40 -31.39
N GLU A 311 -14.81 -5.25 -30.95
CA GLU A 311 -14.58 -6.58 -31.55
C GLU A 311 -14.17 -7.57 -30.44
N ASP A 312 -14.56 -8.84 -30.61
CA ASP A 312 -14.14 -9.97 -29.77
C ASP A 312 -12.68 -10.36 -30.12
N LEU A 313 -11.82 -10.53 -29.11
CA LEU A 313 -10.39 -10.82 -29.29
C LEU A 313 -10.13 -12.11 -30.11
N PRO A 314 -10.76 -13.25 -29.83
CA PRO A 314 -10.66 -14.46 -30.64
C PRO A 314 -11.07 -14.26 -32.11
N LEU A 315 -12.17 -13.55 -32.37
CA LEU A 315 -12.61 -13.26 -33.74
C LEU A 315 -11.63 -12.35 -34.47
N LEU A 316 -11.05 -11.38 -33.77
CA LEU A 316 -10.04 -10.49 -34.30
C LEU A 316 -8.75 -11.22 -34.65
N ALA A 317 -8.29 -12.15 -33.80
CA ALA A 317 -7.12 -13.00 -34.04
C ALA A 317 -7.35 -13.90 -35.30
N ASP A 318 -8.48 -14.56 -35.38
CA ASP A 318 -8.86 -15.38 -36.54
C ASP A 318 -8.88 -14.58 -37.87
N ARG A 319 -9.43 -13.38 -37.84
CA ARG A 319 -9.50 -12.46 -39.00
C ARG A 319 -8.11 -12.03 -39.48
N LEU A 320 -7.23 -11.73 -38.53
CA LEU A 320 -5.84 -11.32 -38.80
C LEU A 320 -4.94 -12.52 -39.12
N ARG A 321 -5.42 -13.76 -38.95
CA ARG A 321 -4.65 -15.00 -39.05
C ARG A 321 -3.42 -15.01 -38.17
N LEU A 322 -3.59 -14.51 -36.94
CA LEU A 322 -2.59 -14.47 -35.87
C LEU A 322 -3.04 -15.38 -34.73
N ASP A 323 -2.07 -15.95 -34.02
CA ASP A 323 -2.36 -16.52 -32.72
C ASP A 323 -2.71 -15.41 -31.73
N ILE A 324 -3.55 -15.69 -30.73
CA ILE A 324 -3.95 -14.70 -29.73
C ILE A 324 -2.73 -14.13 -29.01
N ASP A 325 -1.74 -14.96 -28.69
CA ASP A 325 -0.52 -14.57 -28.02
C ASP A 325 0.32 -13.55 -28.83
N ASP A 326 0.25 -13.59 -30.16
CA ASP A 326 0.90 -12.61 -31.05
C ASP A 326 0.13 -11.30 -31.15
N LEU A 327 -1.19 -11.33 -30.92
CA LEU A 327 -2.04 -10.15 -30.95
C LEU A 327 -2.02 -9.37 -29.62
N LEU A 328 -1.91 -10.07 -28.48
CA LEU A 328 -1.97 -9.48 -27.15
C LEU A 328 -1.01 -8.30 -26.94
N PRO A 329 0.28 -8.34 -27.34
CA PRO A 329 1.17 -7.20 -27.15
C PRO A 329 0.68 -5.92 -27.85
N THR A 330 0.02 -6.05 -29.01
CA THR A 330 -0.53 -4.91 -29.76
C THR A 330 -1.79 -4.36 -29.08
N VAL A 331 -2.63 -5.23 -28.55
CA VAL A 331 -3.83 -4.86 -27.78
C VAL A 331 -3.44 -4.19 -26.46
N ASP A 332 -2.46 -4.75 -25.76
CA ASP A 332 -1.94 -4.18 -24.51
C ASP A 332 -1.31 -2.80 -24.73
N ALA A 333 -0.59 -2.62 -25.86
CA ALA A 333 -0.04 -1.32 -26.24
C ALA A 333 -1.13 -0.30 -26.53
N ALA A 334 -2.19 -0.68 -27.26
CA ALA A 334 -3.33 0.19 -27.50
C ALA A 334 -4.05 0.57 -26.19
N GLY A 335 -4.18 -0.39 -25.26
CA GLY A 335 -4.74 -0.17 -23.93
C GLY A 335 -3.87 0.77 -23.08
N MET A 336 -2.56 0.53 -23.04
CA MET A 336 -1.60 1.37 -22.30
C MET A 336 -1.61 2.82 -22.79
N LEU A 337 -1.70 3.04 -24.09
CA LEU A 337 -1.75 4.38 -24.70
C LEU A 337 -3.13 5.05 -24.61
N GLY A 338 -4.12 4.38 -24.02
CA GLY A 338 -5.48 4.89 -23.89
C GLY A 338 -6.28 4.91 -25.20
N PHE A 339 -5.85 4.15 -26.21
CA PHE A 339 -6.52 4.06 -27.51
C PHE A 339 -7.60 2.98 -27.56
N ALA A 340 -7.53 1.98 -26.69
CA ALA A 340 -8.51 0.92 -26.56
C ALA A 340 -8.75 0.54 -25.11
N GLU A 341 -9.90 -0.09 -24.83
CA GLU A 341 -10.24 -0.70 -23.54
C GLU A 341 -10.54 -2.19 -23.77
N VAL A 342 -10.01 -3.05 -22.89
CA VAL A 342 -10.26 -4.48 -22.93
C VAL A 342 -11.17 -4.87 -21.77
N SER A 343 -12.31 -5.47 -22.04
CA SER A 343 -13.24 -5.91 -21.02
C SER A 343 -14.00 -7.17 -21.47
N GLY A 344 -13.96 -8.21 -20.64
CA GLY A 344 -14.74 -9.45 -20.87
C GLY A 344 -14.36 -10.23 -22.14
N GLY A 345 -13.15 -10.03 -22.68
CA GLY A 345 -12.68 -10.66 -23.92
C GLY A 345 -12.88 -9.82 -25.18
N ASP A 346 -13.52 -8.66 -25.07
CA ASP A 346 -13.71 -7.70 -26.16
C ASP A 346 -12.73 -6.55 -26.06
N VAL A 347 -12.32 -6.02 -27.22
CA VAL A 347 -11.57 -4.76 -27.37
C VAL A 347 -12.50 -3.69 -27.89
N THR A 348 -12.56 -2.56 -27.19
CA THR A 348 -13.38 -1.41 -27.59
C THR A 348 -12.46 -0.22 -27.83
N ILE A 349 -12.57 0.42 -29.00
CA ILE A 349 -11.78 1.63 -29.33
C ILE A 349 -12.30 2.82 -28.52
N THR A 350 -11.37 3.60 -27.97
CA THR A 350 -11.72 4.85 -27.28
C THR A 350 -11.92 6.00 -28.29
N PRO A 351 -12.51 7.15 -27.91
CA PRO A 351 -12.59 8.33 -28.75
C PRO A 351 -11.21 8.77 -29.27
N THR A 352 -10.18 8.75 -28.41
CA THR A 352 -8.80 9.09 -28.78
C THR A 352 -8.19 8.06 -29.75
N GLY A 353 -8.46 6.76 -29.53
CA GLY A 353 -8.03 5.70 -30.42
C GLY A 353 -8.66 5.82 -31.81
N LYS A 354 -9.95 6.18 -31.87
CA LYS A 354 -10.65 6.44 -33.12
C LYS A 354 -10.06 7.64 -33.85
N GLU A 355 -9.81 8.73 -33.13
CA GLU A 355 -9.15 9.91 -33.69
C GLU A 355 -7.76 9.59 -34.25
N PHE A 356 -6.99 8.73 -33.56
CA PHE A 356 -5.68 8.27 -34.02
C PHE A 356 -5.79 7.41 -35.29
N ALA A 357 -6.74 6.49 -35.36
CA ALA A 357 -6.95 5.59 -36.51
C ALA A 357 -7.40 6.36 -37.78
N GLU A 358 -8.19 7.42 -37.63
CA GLU A 358 -8.73 8.25 -38.73
C GLU A 358 -7.84 9.45 -39.10
N ALA A 359 -6.74 9.68 -38.34
CA ALA A 359 -5.89 10.85 -38.51
C ALA A 359 -4.98 10.75 -39.74
N ASP A 360 -4.66 11.89 -40.34
CA ASP A 360 -3.52 12.00 -41.24
C ASP A 360 -2.18 11.82 -40.51
N VAL A 361 -1.10 11.68 -41.26
CA VAL A 361 0.23 11.39 -40.71
C VAL A 361 0.66 12.39 -39.65
N GLU A 362 0.46 13.69 -39.89
CA GLU A 362 0.91 14.74 -38.95
C GLU A 362 0.08 14.74 -37.66
N ARG A 363 -1.22 14.54 -37.79
CA ARG A 363 -2.14 14.48 -36.64
C ARG A 363 -1.92 13.20 -35.83
N SER A 364 -1.65 12.06 -36.49
CA SER A 364 -1.37 10.81 -35.80
C SER A 364 -0.11 10.90 -34.95
N TRP A 365 0.97 11.54 -35.41
CA TRP A 365 2.16 11.78 -34.59
C TRP A 365 1.86 12.60 -33.33
N ARG A 366 1.03 13.62 -33.44
CA ARG A 366 0.67 14.47 -32.32
C ARG A 366 -0.13 13.73 -31.26
N ILE A 367 -1.15 12.98 -31.68
CA ILE A 367 -1.98 12.15 -30.79
C ILE A 367 -1.10 11.12 -30.07
N PHE A 368 -0.24 10.44 -30.83
CA PHE A 368 0.66 9.41 -30.25
C PHE A 368 1.68 10.02 -29.30
N ARG A 369 2.23 11.18 -29.60
CA ARG A 369 3.13 11.95 -28.73
C ARG A 369 2.46 12.29 -27.39
N GLU A 370 1.25 12.80 -27.43
CA GLU A 370 0.48 13.16 -26.24
C GLU A 370 0.18 11.91 -25.39
N ALA A 371 -0.25 10.84 -26.03
CA ALA A 371 -0.49 9.55 -25.35
C ALA A 371 0.78 9.01 -24.67
N LEU A 372 1.93 9.06 -25.34
CA LEU A 372 3.22 8.67 -24.76
C LEU A 372 3.58 9.47 -23.50
N ILE A 373 3.48 10.80 -23.58
CA ILE A 373 3.81 11.68 -22.46
C ILE A 373 2.86 11.44 -21.28
N GLN A 374 1.59 11.18 -21.57
CA GLN A 374 0.55 11.00 -20.54
C GLN A 374 0.61 9.62 -19.88
N HIS A 375 0.85 8.55 -20.66
CA HIS A 375 0.66 7.19 -20.21
C HIS A 375 1.96 6.38 -20.00
N VAL A 376 3.10 6.87 -20.50
CA VAL A 376 4.41 6.19 -20.38
C VAL A 376 5.37 7.01 -19.51
N PRO A 377 5.44 6.77 -18.19
CA PRO A 377 6.27 7.56 -17.27
C PRO A 377 7.74 7.61 -17.64
N PHE A 378 8.30 6.56 -18.22
CA PHE A 378 9.70 6.51 -18.63
C PHE A 378 10.02 7.53 -19.74
N VAL A 379 9.07 7.85 -20.61
CA VAL A 379 9.22 8.90 -21.60
C VAL A 379 9.51 10.25 -20.94
N SER A 380 8.80 10.57 -19.85
CA SER A 380 9.03 11.81 -19.09
C SER A 380 10.43 11.85 -18.48
N THR A 381 10.94 10.70 -17.99
CA THR A 381 12.32 10.55 -17.47
C THR A 381 13.35 10.83 -18.58
N VAL A 382 13.15 10.24 -19.76
CA VAL A 382 14.02 10.47 -20.93
C VAL A 382 14.02 11.94 -21.36
N LEU A 383 12.86 12.55 -21.50
CA LEU A 383 12.73 13.94 -21.91
C LEU A 383 13.37 14.91 -20.91
N ASN A 384 13.20 14.67 -19.61
CA ASN A 384 13.84 15.49 -18.57
C ASN A 384 15.37 15.37 -18.61
N ALA A 385 15.89 14.16 -18.76
CA ALA A 385 17.33 13.92 -18.90
C ALA A 385 17.91 14.62 -20.15
N LEU A 386 17.20 14.56 -21.27
CA LEU A 386 17.62 15.22 -22.52
C LEU A 386 17.58 16.75 -22.43
N ARG A 387 16.64 17.34 -21.69
CA ARG A 387 16.58 18.78 -21.44
C ARG A 387 17.75 19.31 -20.63
N GLU A 388 18.27 18.51 -19.70
CA GLU A 388 19.43 18.89 -18.88
C GLU A 388 20.77 18.81 -19.64
N LYS A 389 20.87 17.98 -20.67
CA LYS A 389 22.10 17.74 -21.42
C LYS A 389 21.89 17.91 -22.93
N ASN A 390 22.30 19.05 -23.46
CA ASN A 390 22.24 19.33 -24.91
C ASN A 390 23.16 18.48 -25.82
N THR A 391 23.98 17.59 -25.25
CA THR A 391 25.03 16.85 -25.99
C THR A 391 24.67 15.40 -26.30
N GLY A 392 23.39 15.05 -26.19
CA GLY A 392 22.95 13.65 -26.32
C GLY A 392 23.36 12.78 -25.13
N ILE A 393 22.56 11.75 -24.85
CA ILE A 393 22.78 10.83 -23.72
C ILE A 393 22.95 9.41 -24.25
N LYS A 394 23.95 8.69 -23.75
CA LYS A 394 24.24 7.32 -24.15
C LYS A 394 23.09 6.38 -23.76
N LYS A 395 22.85 5.36 -24.60
CA LYS A 395 21.92 4.26 -24.38
C LYS A 395 22.10 3.59 -23.01
N GLU A 396 23.36 3.29 -22.64
CA GLU A 396 23.74 2.64 -21.38
C GLU A 396 23.08 3.33 -20.17
N PHE A 397 23.04 4.66 -20.13
CA PHE A 397 22.40 5.40 -19.02
C PHE A 397 20.92 5.08 -18.84
N PHE A 398 20.19 4.88 -19.93
CA PHE A 398 18.76 4.54 -19.86
C PHE A 398 18.53 3.06 -19.61
N VAL A 399 19.38 2.20 -20.16
CA VAL A 399 19.36 0.75 -19.88
C VAL A 399 19.67 0.48 -18.43
N ASP A 400 20.67 1.13 -17.82
CA ASP A 400 20.98 1.02 -16.38
C ASP A 400 19.76 1.36 -15.49
N ILE A 401 18.96 2.38 -15.88
CA ILE A 401 17.72 2.71 -15.16
C ILE A 401 16.68 1.60 -15.32
N LEU A 402 16.58 0.99 -16.48
CA LEU A 402 15.63 -0.10 -16.75
C LEU A 402 16.07 -1.42 -16.09
N ASP A 403 17.39 -1.70 -16.01
CA ASP A 403 17.95 -2.87 -15.32
C ASP A 403 17.63 -2.88 -13.81
N GLU A 404 17.37 -1.72 -13.21
CA GLU A 404 16.87 -1.68 -11.83
C GLU A 404 15.47 -2.29 -11.67
N HIS A 405 14.72 -2.47 -12.78
CA HIS A 405 13.32 -2.90 -12.78
C HIS A 405 13.06 -4.18 -13.59
N PHE A 406 13.93 -4.51 -14.55
CA PHE A 406 13.79 -5.63 -15.48
C PHE A 406 15.06 -6.47 -15.51
N SER A 407 15.02 -7.65 -16.13
CA SER A 407 16.23 -8.39 -16.46
C SER A 407 17.01 -7.66 -17.57
N GLU A 408 18.32 -7.86 -17.66
CA GLU A 408 19.21 -7.24 -18.65
C GLU A 408 18.67 -7.39 -20.09
N GLU A 409 18.20 -8.59 -20.46
CA GLU A 409 17.59 -8.87 -21.78
C GLU A 409 16.31 -8.07 -21.97
N GLU A 410 15.46 -7.98 -20.94
CA GLU A 410 14.20 -7.25 -21.01
C GLU A 410 14.43 -5.73 -21.01
N ALA A 411 15.38 -5.20 -20.24
CA ALA A 411 15.72 -3.79 -20.23
C ALA A 411 16.15 -3.30 -21.62
N GLU A 412 16.96 -4.09 -22.33
CA GLU A 412 17.31 -3.83 -23.73
C GLU A 412 16.08 -3.77 -24.65
N ARG A 413 15.18 -4.74 -24.54
CA ARG A 413 13.92 -4.77 -25.31
C ARG A 413 13.00 -3.59 -25.01
N GLN A 414 12.91 -3.21 -23.73
CA GLN A 414 12.13 -2.06 -23.29
C GLN A 414 12.70 -0.76 -23.87
N PHE A 415 14.02 -0.62 -23.89
CA PHE A 415 14.70 0.51 -24.53
C PHE A 415 14.41 0.57 -26.04
N GLU A 416 14.51 -0.57 -26.75
CA GLU A 416 14.20 -0.61 -28.18
C GLU A 416 12.75 -0.22 -28.50
N THR A 417 11.80 -0.70 -27.68
CA THR A 417 10.39 -0.34 -27.81
C THR A 417 10.19 1.16 -27.57
N LEU A 418 10.80 1.69 -26.52
CA LEU A 418 10.78 3.12 -26.22
C LEU A 418 11.34 3.96 -27.37
N VAL A 419 12.48 3.56 -27.95
CA VAL A 419 13.11 4.25 -29.09
C VAL A 419 12.17 4.25 -30.30
N SER A 420 11.56 3.10 -30.60
CA SER A 420 10.61 2.97 -31.70
C SER A 420 9.41 3.92 -31.53
N TRP A 421 8.82 3.92 -30.34
CA TRP A 421 7.64 4.74 -30.03
C TRP A 421 7.98 6.23 -29.97
N GLY A 422 9.10 6.58 -29.32
CA GLY A 422 9.53 7.96 -29.16
C GLY A 422 9.91 8.64 -30.47
N ARG A 423 10.55 7.91 -31.39
CA ARG A 423 10.85 8.39 -32.75
C ARG A 423 9.57 8.62 -33.57
N TYR A 424 8.60 7.71 -33.48
CA TYR A 424 7.30 7.92 -34.16
C TYR A 424 6.59 9.17 -33.61
N GLY A 425 6.56 9.38 -32.30
CA GLY A 425 6.00 10.57 -31.65
C GLY A 425 6.86 11.83 -31.76
N GLN A 426 7.99 11.79 -32.48
CA GLN A 426 8.93 12.92 -32.64
C GLN A 426 9.35 13.53 -31.31
N LEU A 427 9.58 12.71 -30.29
CA LEU A 427 9.98 13.13 -28.95
C LEU A 427 11.49 13.26 -28.80
N PHE A 428 12.25 12.44 -29.50
CA PHE A 428 13.71 12.42 -29.53
C PHE A 428 14.22 11.63 -30.74
N GLU A 429 15.47 11.83 -31.08
CA GLU A 429 16.20 11.09 -32.10
C GLU A 429 17.16 10.11 -31.47
N TYR A 430 17.39 8.96 -32.14
CA TYR A 430 18.35 7.93 -31.71
C TYR A 430 19.37 7.66 -32.81
N ASP A 431 20.65 7.89 -32.53
CA ASP A 431 21.75 7.52 -33.38
C ASP A 431 22.28 6.13 -32.97
N ALA A 432 22.03 5.13 -33.82
CA ALA A 432 22.44 3.76 -33.57
C ALA A 432 23.98 3.54 -33.71
N ALA A 433 24.69 4.41 -34.41
CA ALA A 433 26.15 4.30 -34.56
C ALA A 433 26.91 4.84 -33.35
N GLU A 434 26.34 5.89 -32.72
CA GLU A 434 26.87 6.49 -31.50
C GLU A 434 26.21 5.92 -30.22
N GLU A 435 25.17 5.14 -30.38
CA GLU A 435 24.29 4.62 -29.28
C GLU A 435 23.82 5.73 -28.35
N ARG A 436 23.27 6.82 -28.94
CA ARG A 436 22.85 8.02 -28.21
C ARG A 436 21.47 8.51 -28.59
N LEU A 437 20.73 9.02 -27.57
CA LEU A 437 19.51 9.78 -27.76
C LEU A 437 19.81 11.26 -27.77
N TYR A 438 19.13 11.97 -28.67
CA TYR A 438 19.22 13.42 -28.84
C TYR A 438 17.84 14.08 -28.74
N PRO A 439 17.74 15.36 -28.29
CA PRO A 439 16.51 16.13 -28.40
C PRO A 439 16.09 16.27 -29.87
N PRO A 440 14.80 16.44 -30.18
CA PRO A 440 14.35 16.61 -31.56
C PRO A 440 14.94 17.89 -32.17
N GLU A 441 15.32 17.85 -33.44
CA GLU A 441 16.03 18.96 -34.14
C GLU A 441 15.28 20.31 -34.15
N HIS A 442 14.01 20.34 -33.80
CA HIS A 442 13.18 21.54 -33.79
C HIS A 442 13.29 22.39 -32.50
N GLU A 443 13.98 21.96 -31.47
CA GLU A 443 14.16 22.70 -30.20
C GLU A 443 15.57 23.34 -30.07
N THR A 444 16.46 23.22 -31.05
CA THR A 444 17.70 23.99 -31.05
C THR A 444 17.44 25.40 -31.52
N PRO A 445 17.67 26.45 -30.70
CA PRO A 445 17.68 27.82 -31.23
C PRO A 445 18.75 27.86 -32.32
N ARG A 446 18.37 28.17 -33.55
CA ARG A 446 19.36 28.52 -34.60
C ARG A 446 20.11 29.74 -34.09
N ASP A 447 21.35 29.57 -33.70
CA ASP A 447 22.27 30.67 -33.53
C ASP A 447 22.31 31.46 -34.87
N GLU A 448 21.76 32.63 -34.84
CA GLU A 448 21.95 33.64 -35.88
C GLU A 448 23.42 34.13 -35.84
N ALA A 449 24.33 33.33 -36.30
CA ALA A 449 25.68 33.75 -36.64
C ALA A 449 26.16 32.95 -37.85
N GLY A 450 25.54 33.26 -38.97
CA GLY A 450 26.10 32.86 -40.25
C GLY A 450 27.19 33.82 -40.68
N ARG A 451 28.25 33.20 -41.23
CA ARG A 451 29.11 33.68 -42.35
C ARG A 451 30.59 33.75 -42.03
N PRO A 452 31.37 33.68 -43.14
CA PRO A 452 31.38 32.77 -44.31
C PRO A 452 32.43 31.72 -44.17
#